data_cc223ce64f0d93da309cd3aa910ec660
#
_entry.id   cc223ce64f0d93da309cd3aa910ec660
#
_cell.length_a   1.000
_cell.length_b   1.000
_cell.length_c   1.000
_cell.angle_alpha   90.00
_cell.angle_beta   90.00
_cell.angle_gamma   90.00
#
_symmetry.space_group_name_H-M   'P 1'
#
loop_
_entity.id
_entity.type
_entity.pdbx_description
1 polymer ?
#
loop_
_entity_poly.entity_id
_entity_poly.type
_entity_poly.pdbx_seq_one_letter_code
_entity_poly.pdbx_strand_id
1 'polypeptide(L)'
;TIKSETINSVVCIDVEEIERINILNASLKAMNIACSNVISQLQHELKYKELQVLVDGNKLIKNFEYPQQFIVKGDATSASIAAASILAKVSRDRYMDRLDEEFPQYKWNENAGYLTKEHMALIDKYGLSPYHRPSYLRKHFAKQEQLSLF
;
A
#
# COMPACT_ATOMS: atom_id res chain seq x y z
N THR A 1 -5.08 -18.41 12.60
CA THR A 1 -4.41 -17.49 11.64
C THR A 1 -4.29 -16.10 12.25
N ILE A 2 -3.40 -15.22 11.71
CA ILE A 2 -3.24 -13.84 12.25
C ILE A 2 -4.61 -13.13 12.32
N LYS A 3 -5.44 -13.23 11.29
CA LYS A 3 -6.78 -12.58 11.27
C LYS A 3 -7.73 -13.08 12.35
N SER A 4 -7.67 -14.33 12.74
CA SER A 4 -8.54 -14.92 13.76
C SER A 4 -8.04 -14.74 15.19
N GLU A 5 -6.74 -14.43 15.34
CA GLU A 5 -6.07 -14.35 16.66
C GLU A 5 -5.76 -12.90 17.07
N THR A 6 -6.06 -11.92 16.20
CA THR A 6 -5.74 -10.52 16.47
C THR A 6 -6.88 -9.60 16.08
N ILE A 7 -7.00 -8.47 16.76
CA ILE A 7 -7.74 -7.32 16.25
C ILE A 7 -6.89 -6.68 15.17
N ASN A 8 -7.41 -6.60 13.95
CA ASN A 8 -6.66 -6.13 12.81
C ASN A 8 -7.52 -5.28 11.85
N SER A 9 -6.86 -4.42 11.09
CA SER A 9 -7.48 -3.61 10.04
C SER A 9 -6.51 -3.50 8.86
N VAL A 10 -7.02 -3.68 7.65
CA VAL A 10 -6.28 -3.47 6.41
C VAL A 10 -6.98 -2.39 5.61
N VAL A 11 -6.24 -1.37 5.21
CA VAL A 11 -6.74 -0.21 4.46
C VAL A 11 -6.03 -0.11 3.13
N CYS A 12 -6.78 0.07 2.07
CA CYS A 12 -6.29 0.35 0.73
C CYS A 12 -6.60 1.81 0.38
N ILE A 13 -5.64 2.53 -0.15
CA ILE A 13 -5.82 3.87 -0.72
C ILE A 13 -5.85 3.73 -2.24
N ASP A 14 -6.82 4.36 -2.88
CA ASP A 14 -7.00 4.31 -4.32
C ASP A 14 -5.95 5.12 -5.09
N VAL A 15 -5.93 4.91 -6.41
CA VAL A 15 -4.95 5.54 -7.29
C VAL A 15 -5.14 7.06 -7.33
N GLU A 16 -6.37 7.55 -7.33
CA GLU A 16 -6.66 8.99 -7.37
C GLU A 16 -6.07 9.70 -6.16
N GLU A 17 -6.28 9.16 -4.97
CA GLU A 17 -5.72 9.73 -3.76
C GLU A 17 -4.19 9.62 -3.72
N ILE A 18 -3.61 8.51 -4.21
CA ILE A 18 -2.13 8.37 -4.32
C ILE A 18 -1.56 9.44 -5.26
N GLU A 19 -2.19 9.70 -6.39
CA GLU A 19 -1.78 10.75 -7.34
C GLU A 19 -1.87 12.14 -6.72
N ARG A 20 -2.88 12.39 -5.88
CA ARG A 20 -3.12 13.67 -5.20
C ARG A 20 -2.10 13.97 -4.10
N ILE A 21 -1.76 12.98 -3.25
CA ILE A 21 -0.96 13.19 -2.04
C ILE A 21 0.42 12.54 -2.06
N ASN A 22 0.76 11.81 -3.10
CA ASN A 22 1.90 10.92 -3.31
C ASN A 22 1.90 9.64 -2.45
N ILE A 23 2.72 8.65 -2.86
CA ILE A 23 2.73 7.31 -2.26
C ILE A 23 3.13 7.29 -0.78
N LEU A 24 4.08 8.15 -0.36
CA LEU A 24 4.49 8.22 1.04
C LEU A 24 3.35 8.70 1.93
N ASN A 25 2.69 9.79 1.56
CA ASN A 25 1.58 10.34 2.32
C ASN A 25 0.35 9.40 2.28
N ALA A 26 0.11 8.73 1.15
CA ALA A 26 -0.94 7.72 1.03
C ALA A 26 -0.69 6.52 1.97
N SER A 27 0.55 6.04 2.05
CA SER A 27 0.93 4.97 2.99
C SER A 27 0.71 5.40 4.45
N LEU A 28 1.16 6.61 4.85
CA LEU A 28 0.95 7.13 6.19
C LEU A 28 -0.53 7.36 6.51
N LYS A 29 -1.33 7.77 5.52
CA LYS A 29 -2.80 7.89 5.65
C LYS A 29 -3.46 6.54 5.86
N ALA A 30 -3.06 5.52 5.09
CA ALA A 30 -3.54 4.14 5.27
C ALA A 30 -3.22 3.62 6.68
N MET A 31 -2.00 3.84 7.16
CA MET A 31 -1.58 3.47 8.52
C MET A 31 -2.42 4.19 9.58
N ASN A 32 -2.68 5.50 9.43
CA ASN A 32 -3.52 6.27 10.35
C ASN A 32 -4.91 5.65 10.47
N ILE A 33 -5.58 5.42 9.33
CA ILE A 33 -6.94 4.85 9.30
C ILE A 33 -6.92 3.43 9.90
N ALA A 34 -5.96 2.59 9.53
CA ALA A 34 -5.87 1.22 10.02
C ALA A 34 -5.66 1.17 11.55
N CYS A 35 -4.74 1.99 12.07
CA CYS A 35 -4.51 2.11 13.52
C CYS A 35 -5.75 2.64 14.25
N SER A 36 -6.39 3.68 13.73
CA SER A 36 -7.61 4.23 14.32
C SER A 36 -8.74 3.20 14.37
N ASN A 37 -8.91 2.39 13.32
CA ASN A 37 -9.89 1.31 13.31
C ASN A 37 -9.61 0.22 14.37
N VAL A 38 -8.35 -0.14 14.57
CA VAL A 38 -7.95 -1.10 15.62
C VAL A 38 -8.16 -0.51 17.00
N ILE A 39 -7.72 0.73 17.22
CA ILE A 39 -7.83 1.42 18.52
C ILE A 39 -9.30 1.60 18.91
N SER A 40 -10.17 1.95 17.96
CA SER A 40 -11.61 2.09 18.24
C SER A 40 -12.26 0.80 18.75
N GLN A 41 -11.76 -0.36 18.33
CA GLN A 41 -12.23 -1.66 18.84
C GLN A 41 -11.70 -1.99 20.24
N LEU A 42 -10.54 -1.40 20.62
CA LEU A 42 -9.90 -1.61 21.92
C LEU A 42 -10.35 -0.64 23.00
N GLN A 43 -11.12 0.43 22.68
CA GLN A 43 -11.44 1.53 23.59
C GLN A 43 -12.13 1.10 24.90
N HIS A 44 -12.78 -0.06 24.95
CA HIS A 44 -13.39 -0.59 26.17
C HIS A 44 -12.42 -1.37 27.07
N GLU A 45 -11.24 -1.75 26.56
CA GLU A 45 -10.31 -2.65 27.24
C GLU A 45 -9.02 -1.96 27.71
N LEU A 46 -8.62 -0.86 27.04
CA LEU A 46 -7.33 -0.21 27.26
C LEU A 46 -7.46 1.21 27.80
N LYS A 47 -6.63 1.54 28.79
CA LYS A 47 -6.38 2.93 29.17
C LYS A 47 -5.44 3.56 28.12
N TYR A 48 -5.73 4.79 27.73
CA TYR A 48 -4.97 5.55 26.72
C TYR A 48 -3.44 5.54 26.92
N LYS A 49 -2.96 5.47 28.16
CA LYS A 49 -1.53 5.45 28.51
C LYS A 49 -0.82 4.12 28.30
N GLU A 50 -1.57 3.06 28.00
CA GLU A 50 -1.04 1.69 27.84
C GLU A 50 -0.86 1.32 26.36
N LEU A 51 -1.21 2.22 25.45
CA LEU A 51 -1.14 1.99 24.02
C LEU A 51 0.17 2.57 23.44
N GLN A 52 0.90 1.76 22.69
CA GLN A 52 2.05 2.18 21.91
C GLN A 52 1.90 1.68 20.47
N VAL A 53 1.93 2.58 19.48
CA VAL A 53 1.90 2.23 18.06
C VAL A 53 3.32 2.13 17.54
N LEU A 54 3.65 1.00 16.91
CA LEU A 54 4.93 0.76 16.24
C LEU A 54 4.73 0.90 14.73
N VAL A 55 5.54 1.75 14.12
CA VAL A 55 5.47 2.07 12.69
C VAL A 55 6.71 1.54 12.00
N ASP A 56 6.55 0.71 10.96
CA ASP A 56 7.69 0.25 10.17
C ASP A 56 8.26 1.39 9.32
N GLY A 57 9.59 1.45 9.26
CA GLY A 57 10.32 2.45 8.48
C GLY A 57 10.92 3.58 9.32
N ASN A 58 10.99 4.78 8.77
CA ASN A 58 11.69 5.94 9.36
C ASN A 58 10.79 7.19 9.47
N LYS A 59 9.48 7.02 9.39
CA LYS A 59 8.51 8.12 9.47
C LYS A 59 7.42 7.80 10.49
N LEU A 60 6.94 8.83 11.17
CA LEU A 60 5.77 8.74 12.03
C LEU A 60 4.50 9.02 11.23
N ILE A 61 3.38 8.49 11.72
CA ILE A 61 2.03 8.77 11.19
C ILE A 61 1.71 10.23 11.48
N LYS A 62 1.32 10.98 10.44
CA LYS A 62 0.95 12.39 10.57
C LYS A 62 -0.45 12.55 11.18
N ASN A 63 -0.65 13.61 11.97
CA ASN A 63 -1.94 13.92 12.60
C ASN A 63 -2.52 12.73 13.36
N PHE A 64 -1.68 12.07 14.15
CA PHE A 64 -2.03 10.89 14.92
C PHE A 64 -1.79 11.14 16.40
N GLU A 65 -2.82 11.03 17.22
CA GLU A 65 -2.82 11.49 18.62
C GLU A 65 -2.22 10.50 19.61
N TYR A 66 -2.07 9.24 19.21
CA TYR A 66 -1.59 8.18 20.10
C TYR A 66 -0.08 8.11 20.13
N PRO A 67 0.52 7.65 21.26
CA PRO A 67 1.96 7.41 21.34
C PRO A 67 2.44 6.48 20.23
N GLN A 68 3.47 6.90 19.50
CA GLN A 68 4.00 6.13 18.37
C GLN A 68 5.53 6.17 18.32
N GLN A 69 6.11 5.11 17.78
CA GLN A 69 7.54 4.98 17.55
C GLN A 69 7.79 4.36 16.18
N PHE A 70 8.69 4.93 15.40
CA PHE A 70 9.14 4.26 14.17
C PHE A 70 10.28 3.28 14.45
N ILE A 71 10.31 2.18 13.71
CA ILE A 71 11.34 1.12 13.79
C ILE A 71 11.80 0.80 12.38
N VAL A 72 13.07 1.09 12.09
CA VAL A 72 13.67 0.75 10.78
C VAL A 72 13.83 -0.75 10.68
N LYS A 73 13.33 -1.37 9.61
CA LYS A 73 13.26 -2.84 9.43
C LYS A 73 12.51 -3.51 10.60
N GLY A 74 11.40 -2.90 10.97
CA GLY A 74 10.58 -3.36 12.10
C GLY A 74 9.99 -4.74 11.89
N ASP A 75 9.71 -5.12 10.66
CA ASP A 75 9.25 -6.44 10.25
C ASP A 75 10.22 -7.57 10.62
N ALA A 76 11.53 -7.28 10.70
CA ALA A 76 12.55 -8.24 11.13
C ALA A 76 12.76 -8.28 12.65
N THR A 77 12.26 -7.29 13.40
CA THR A 77 12.59 -7.11 14.84
C THR A 77 11.37 -7.10 15.76
N SER A 78 10.16 -6.87 15.22
CA SER A 78 8.91 -6.79 15.97
C SER A 78 7.87 -7.76 15.39
N ALA A 79 7.38 -8.68 16.22
CA ALA A 79 6.34 -9.63 15.83
C ALA A 79 5.04 -8.93 15.39
N SER A 80 4.68 -7.81 16.04
CA SER A 80 3.48 -7.04 15.68
C SER A 80 3.62 -6.40 14.30
N ILE A 81 4.78 -5.81 13.98
CA ILE A 81 5.06 -5.24 12.66
C ILE A 81 5.11 -6.35 11.60
N ALA A 82 5.77 -7.48 11.90
CA ALA A 82 5.83 -8.62 10.99
C ALA A 82 4.42 -9.15 10.66
N ALA A 83 3.56 -9.31 11.66
CA ALA A 83 2.17 -9.73 11.47
C ALA A 83 1.38 -8.75 10.60
N ALA A 84 1.52 -7.44 10.86
CA ALA A 84 0.87 -6.40 10.05
C ALA A 84 1.37 -6.40 8.60
N SER A 85 2.69 -6.58 8.38
CA SER A 85 3.30 -6.67 7.05
C SER A 85 2.78 -7.87 6.26
N ILE A 86 2.63 -9.04 6.92
CA ILE A 86 2.05 -10.24 6.30
C ILE A 86 0.59 -9.97 5.88
N LEU A 87 -0.22 -9.37 6.76
CA LEU A 87 -1.61 -9.04 6.44
C LEU A 87 -1.72 -8.08 5.26
N ALA A 88 -0.89 -7.04 5.25
CA ALA A 88 -0.86 -6.07 4.15
C ALA A 88 -0.45 -6.72 2.84
N LYS A 89 0.62 -7.55 2.85
CA LYS A 89 1.10 -8.24 1.65
C LYS A 89 0.05 -9.22 1.09
N VAL A 90 -0.49 -10.10 1.92
CA VAL A 90 -1.51 -11.08 1.46
C VAL A 90 -2.76 -10.37 0.94
N SER A 91 -3.16 -9.27 1.56
CA SER A 91 -4.31 -8.48 1.10
C SER A 91 -4.02 -7.81 -0.25
N ARG A 92 -2.79 -7.33 -0.46
CA ARG A 92 -2.34 -6.78 -1.75
C ARG A 92 -2.30 -7.86 -2.84
N ASP A 93 -1.73 -9.03 -2.54
CA ASP A 93 -1.64 -10.13 -3.51
C ASP A 93 -3.06 -10.52 -3.98
N ARG A 94 -4.01 -10.72 -3.06
CA ARG A 94 -5.43 -10.99 -3.39
C ARG A 94 -6.11 -9.85 -4.16
N TYR A 95 -5.69 -8.63 -3.95
CA TYR A 95 -6.19 -7.50 -4.72
C TYR A 95 -5.67 -7.54 -6.16
N MET A 96 -4.39 -7.90 -6.36
CA MET A 96 -3.80 -8.07 -7.69
C MET A 96 -4.44 -9.25 -8.44
N ASP A 97 -4.72 -10.37 -7.76
CA ASP A 97 -5.45 -11.50 -8.36
C ASP A 97 -6.82 -11.06 -8.91
N ARG A 98 -7.58 -10.27 -8.15
CA ARG A 98 -8.88 -9.73 -8.61
C ARG A 98 -8.73 -8.76 -9.78
N LEU A 99 -7.69 -7.93 -9.77
CA LEU A 99 -7.40 -7.05 -10.92
C LEU A 99 -7.03 -7.85 -12.16
N ASP A 100 -6.35 -8.98 -12.01
CA ASP A 100 -6.03 -9.88 -13.11
C ASP A 100 -7.28 -10.53 -13.71
N GLU A 101 -8.26 -10.92 -12.88
CA GLU A 101 -9.55 -11.41 -13.35
C GLU A 101 -10.33 -10.32 -14.13
N GLU A 102 -10.31 -9.08 -13.67
CA GLU A 102 -11.01 -7.95 -14.30
C GLU A 102 -10.29 -7.42 -15.56
N PHE A 103 -8.95 -7.41 -15.54
CA PHE A 103 -8.07 -6.90 -16.60
C PHE A 103 -6.96 -7.88 -16.95
N PRO A 104 -7.26 -9.08 -17.48
CA PRO A 104 -6.28 -10.15 -17.70
C PRO A 104 -5.16 -9.77 -18.67
N GLN A 105 -5.39 -8.76 -19.52
CA GLN A 105 -4.38 -8.28 -20.48
C GLN A 105 -3.15 -7.65 -19.84
N TYR A 106 -3.18 -7.30 -18.54
CA TYR A 106 -2.06 -6.66 -17.83
C TYR A 106 -1.26 -7.62 -16.95
N LYS A 107 -1.73 -8.86 -16.75
CA LYS A 107 -1.05 -9.88 -15.93
C LYS A 107 -0.70 -9.39 -14.52
N TRP A 108 -1.68 -8.81 -13.84
CA TRP A 108 -1.51 -8.24 -12.50
C TRP A 108 -1.03 -9.26 -11.46
N ASN A 109 -1.45 -10.53 -11.59
CA ASN A 109 -1.04 -11.63 -10.71
C ASN A 109 0.44 -12.00 -10.87
N GLU A 110 1.03 -11.80 -12.07
CA GLU A 110 2.44 -12.09 -12.32
C GLU A 110 3.35 -10.92 -11.92
N ASN A 111 2.95 -9.68 -12.23
CA ASN A 111 3.78 -8.50 -12.03
C ASN A 111 3.50 -7.75 -10.72
N ALA A 112 2.41 -8.07 -10.01
CA ALA A 112 1.97 -7.43 -8.77
C ALA A 112 1.93 -5.87 -8.84
N GLY A 113 1.67 -5.33 -10.04
CA GLY A 113 1.65 -3.90 -10.32
C GLY A 113 3.02 -3.24 -10.43
N TYR A 114 4.11 -4.01 -10.47
CA TYR A 114 5.44 -3.47 -10.76
C TYR A 114 5.62 -3.26 -12.25
N LEU A 115 6.34 -2.18 -12.62
CA LEU A 115 6.65 -1.84 -14.02
C LEU A 115 7.79 -2.72 -14.57
N THR A 116 7.52 -4.00 -14.74
CA THR A 116 8.40 -4.90 -15.50
C THR A 116 8.41 -4.49 -16.98
N LYS A 117 9.41 -4.93 -17.73
CA LYS A 117 9.46 -4.69 -19.19
C LYS A 117 8.21 -5.22 -19.89
N GLU A 118 7.73 -6.39 -19.47
CA GLU A 118 6.52 -7.01 -20.01
C GLU A 118 5.27 -6.15 -19.68
N HIS A 119 5.11 -5.73 -18.42
CA HIS A 119 3.98 -4.88 -18.02
C HIS A 119 3.97 -3.55 -18.78
N MET A 120 5.13 -2.93 -18.99
CA MET A 120 5.23 -1.72 -19.81
C MET A 120 4.80 -1.97 -21.26
N ALA A 121 5.22 -3.08 -21.87
CA ALA A 121 4.80 -3.43 -23.24
C ALA A 121 3.28 -3.69 -23.33
N LEU A 122 2.66 -4.25 -22.28
CA LEU A 122 1.22 -4.44 -22.22
C LEU A 122 0.49 -3.11 -22.07
N ILE A 123 1.01 -2.17 -21.27
CA ILE A 123 0.50 -0.81 -21.17
C ILE A 123 0.58 -0.08 -22.52
N ASP A 124 1.71 -0.20 -23.24
CA ASP A 124 1.87 0.39 -24.59
C ASP A 124 0.86 -0.17 -25.57
N LYS A 125 0.52 -1.45 -25.45
CA LYS A 125 -0.42 -2.12 -26.35
C LYS A 125 -1.89 -1.83 -26.04
N TYR A 126 -2.27 -1.80 -24.75
CA TYR A 126 -3.66 -1.76 -24.32
C TYR A 126 -4.08 -0.43 -23.67
N GLY A 127 -3.14 0.50 -23.48
CA GLY A 127 -3.36 1.75 -22.76
C GLY A 127 -3.33 1.58 -21.24
N LEU A 128 -3.77 2.60 -20.52
CA LEU A 128 -3.86 2.60 -19.06
C LEU A 128 -5.23 2.08 -18.60
N SER A 129 -5.26 1.26 -17.57
CA SER A 129 -6.47 1.00 -16.79
C SER A 129 -6.63 2.06 -15.69
N PRO A 130 -7.81 2.16 -15.03
CA PRO A 130 -8.02 3.05 -13.89
C PRO A 130 -7.11 2.76 -12.68
N TYR A 131 -6.50 1.59 -12.64
CA TYR A 131 -5.63 1.14 -11.55
C TYR A 131 -4.13 1.42 -11.79
N HIS A 132 -3.77 1.90 -12.98
CA HIS A 132 -2.42 2.38 -13.24
C HIS A 132 -2.22 3.78 -12.65
N ARG A 133 -0.98 4.07 -12.27
CA ARG A 133 -0.58 5.37 -11.72
C ARG A 133 0.14 6.18 -12.80
N PRO A 134 -0.51 7.18 -13.42
CA PRO A 134 0.08 7.96 -14.53
C PRO A 134 1.38 8.65 -14.13
N SER A 135 1.46 9.18 -12.90
CA SER A 135 2.68 9.85 -12.42
C SER A 135 3.90 8.93 -12.41
N TYR A 136 3.68 7.64 -12.14
CA TYR A 136 4.75 6.65 -12.10
C TYR A 136 5.26 6.27 -13.49
N LEU A 137 4.42 6.42 -14.52
CA LEU A 137 4.72 6.13 -15.93
C LEU A 137 5.20 7.35 -16.73
N ARG A 138 5.20 8.55 -16.13
CA ARG A 138 5.54 9.80 -16.82
C ARG A 138 6.87 9.73 -17.59
N LYS A 139 7.91 9.13 -17.00
CA LYS A 139 9.23 8.99 -17.65
C LYS A 139 9.20 8.03 -18.85
N HIS A 140 8.38 7.00 -18.79
CA HIS A 140 8.21 6.04 -19.86
C HIS A 140 7.56 6.71 -21.09
N PHE A 141 6.45 7.40 -20.90
CA PHE A 141 5.77 8.11 -21.99
C PHE A 141 6.58 9.27 -22.56
N ALA A 142 7.26 10.06 -21.74
CA ALA A 142 8.14 11.12 -22.24
C ALA A 142 9.27 10.60 -23.15
N LYS A 143 9.80 9.41 -22.87
CA LYS A 143 10.80 8.76 -23.71
C LYS A 143 10.21 8.29 -25.07
N GLN A 144 8.97 7.80 -25.06
CA GLN A 144 8.29 7.39 -26.31
C GLN A 144 8.00 8.58 -27.21
N GLU A 145 7.52 9.70 -26.65
CA GLU A 145 7.29 10.94 -27.41
C GLU A 145 8.58 11.42 -28.10
N GLN A 146 9.73 11.37 -27.41
CA GLN A 146 11.03 11.74 -28.01
C GLN A 146 11.40 10.80 -29.17
N LEU A 147 11.13 9.50 -29.07
CA LEU A 147 11.44 8.52 -30.14
C LEU A 147 10.50 8.64 -31.33
N SER A 148 9.30 9.15 -31.17
CA SER A 148 8.33 9.35 -32.27
C SER A 148 8.58 10.61 -33.10
N LEU A 149 9.49 11.48 -32.67
CA LEU A 149 9.86 12.71 -33.38
C LEU A 149 11.02 12.54 -34.38
N PHE A 150 11.57 11.33 -34.48
CA PHE A 150 12.63 10.93 -35.40
C PHE A 150 12.20 9.76 -36.29
#